data_889db2f7311347ec56382714ce8694f1
#
_entry.id   889db2f7311347ec56382714ce8694f1
#
_cell.length_a   1.000
_cell.length_b   1.000
_cell.length_c   1.000
_cell.angle_alpha   90.00
_cell.angle_beta   90.00
_cell.angle_gamma   90.00
#
_symmetry.space_group_name_H-M   'P 1'
#
loop_
_entity.id
_entity.type
_entity.pdbx_description
1 polymer ?
#
loop_
_entity_poly.entity_id
_entity_poly.type
_entity_poly.pdbx_seq_one_letter_code
_entity_poly.pdbx_strand_id
1 'polypeptide(L)'
;MLAGQTVNNIFSFMRSAINRAGATGMWSGVNPLSTKGGTWKMVKADNERLRFLTREEVRALLGDLEKRHPQLHDMALLSLRTGLRPTEIFKLRGQDVDGNACGLYIIQKGGKRVFVRVPEDMIRMLQAYTRKPAEPTFQQPRKKTAFEKNPSVSRPPSESSIWLRKTATVCTPSPCTP
;
A
#
# COMPACT_ATOMS: atom_id res chain seq x y z
N MET A 1 -15.35 23.14 -10.47
CA MET A 1 -15.18 23.23 -9.01
C MET A 1 -14.44 22.01 -8.51
N LEU A 2 -13.49 22.16 -7.58
CA LEU A 2 -12.81 21.01 -6.93
C LEU A 2 -13.73 20.38 -5.87
N ALA A 3 -13.70 19.05 -5.75
CA ALA A 3 -14.42 18.36 -4.69
C ALA A 3 -13.85 18.75 -3.31
N GLY A 4 -14.69 18.86 -2.28
CA GLY A 4 -14.29 19.27 -0.93
C GLY A 4 -13.16 18.41 -0.34
N GLN A 5 -13.15 17.09 -0.61
CA GLN A 5 -12.07 16.20 -0.19
C GLN A 5 -10.74 16.53 -0.88
N THR A 6 -10.76 16.91 -2.16
CA THR A 6 -9.55 17.32 -2.87
C THR A 6 -8.95 18.56 -2.25
N VAL A 7 -9.79 19.55 -1.92
CA VAL A 7 -9.38 20.76 -1.19
C VAL A 7 -8.73 20.40 0.15
N ASN A 8 -9.37 19.54 0.94
CA ASN A 8 -8.84 19.08 2.23
C ASN A 8 -7.48 18.37 2.09
N ASN A 9 -7.31 17.56 1.04
CA ASN A 9 -6.05 16.86 0.77
C ASN A 9 -4.92 17.85 0.43
N ILE A 10 -5.20 18.86 -0.40
CA ILE A 10 -4.25 19.90 -0.76
C ILE A 10 -3.78 20.66 0.49
N PHE A 11 -4.73 21.13 1.31
CA PHE A 11 -4.39 21.86 2.54
C PHE A 11 -3.65 20.97 3.56
N SER A 12 -4.01 19.69 3.66
CA SER A 12 -3.29 18.73 4.52
C SER A 12 -1.84 18.53 4.07
N PHE A 13 -1.60 18.49 2.76
CA PHE A 13 -0.25 18.44 2.21
C PHE A 13 0.55 19.72 2.51
N MET A 14 -0.03 20.90 2.24
CA MET A 14 0.61 22.19 2.54
C MET A 14 0.92 22.31 4.03
N ARG A 15 0.01 21.94 4.92
CA ARG A 15 0.23 21.93 6.36
C ARG A 15 1.41 21.05 6.75
N SER A 16 1.50 19.86 6.16
CA SER A 16 2.62 18.94 6.43
C SER A 16 3.95 19.49 5.94
N ALA A 17 3.97 20.17 4.78
CA ALA A 17 5.15 20.81 4.24
C ALA A 17 5.66 21.95 5.15
N ILE A 18 4.76 22.82 5.62
CA ILE A 18 5.12 23.93 6.53
C ILE A 18 5.61 23.37 7.89
N ASN A 19 4.95 22.34 8.45
CA ASN A 19 5.41 21.71 9.68
C ASN A 19 6.81 21.10 9.51
N ARG A 20 7.10 20.49 8.36
CA ARG A 20 8.43 19.96 8.06
C ARG A 20 9.46 21.08 7.93
N ALA A 21 9.14 22.18 7.25
CA ALA A 21 10.00 23.34 7.15
C ALA A 21 10.33 23.95 8.54
N GLY A 22 9.34 24.00 9.45
CA GLY A 22 9.56 24.38 10.84
C GLY A 22 10.49 23.44 11.59
N ALA A 23 10.30 22.13 11.43
CA ALA A 23 11.15 21.12 12.06
C ALA A 23 12.59 21.11 11.55
N THR A 24 12.83 21.56 10.30
CA THR A 24 14.18 21.68 9.72
C THR A 24 14.81 23.06 9.89
N GLY A 25 14.15 23.98 10.62
CA GLY A 25 14.66 25.36 10.84
C GLY A 25 14.52 26.27 9.61
N MET A 26 13.94 25.84 8.51
CA MET A 26 13.69 26.65 7.31
C MET A 26 12.51 27.63 7.46
N TRP A 27 11.71 27.48 8.48
CA TRP A 27 10.56 28.29 8.79
C TRP A 27 10.48 28.55 10.29
N SER A 28 10.40 29.83 10.70
CA SER A 28 10.26 30.25 12.10
C SER A 28 8.94 30.98 12.30
N GLY A 29 7.84 30.28 12.33
CA GLY A 29 6.53 30.89 12.52
C GLY A 29 5.47 29.87 12.90
N VAL A 30 4.29 30.35 13.32
CA VAL A 30 3.13 29.50 13.56
C VAL A 30 2.57 29.09 12.22
N ASN A 31 2.32 27.78 12.05
CA ASN A 31 1.71 27.28 10.83
C ASN A 31 0.26 27.78 10.71
N PRO A 32 -0.07 28.64 9.73
CA PRO A 32 -1.42 29.20 9.57
C PRO A 32 -2.48 28.14 9.24
N LEU A 33 -2.05 26.99 8.75
CA LEU A 33 -2.93 25.85 8.44
C LEU A 33 -3.06 24.86 9.61
N SER A 34 -2.60 25.22 10.81
CA SER A 34 -2.75 24.39 11.99
C SER A 34 -4.22 24.26 12.38
N THR A 35 -4.66 23.04 12.70
CA THR A 35 -6.02 22.80 13.22
C THR A 35 -6.17 23.21 14.69
N LYS A 36 -5.05 23.33 15.42
CA LYS A 36 -5.01 23.82 16.80
C LYS A 36 -4.59 25.28 16.78
N GLY A 37 -5.57 26.20 16.91
CA GLY A 37 -5.32 27.64 16.90
C GLY A 37 -5.13 28.27 15.52
N GLY A 38 -5.28 27.54 14.43
CA GLY A 38 -5.26 28.06 13.06
C GLY A 38 -6.63 28.57 12.61
N THR A 39 -6.61 29.51 11.68
CA THR A 39 -7.83 30.09 11.08
C THR A 39 -8.55 29.18 10.11
N TRP A 40 -7.91 28.09 9.69
CA TRP A 40 -8.46 27.20 8.68
C TRP A 40 -9.23 26.02 9.29
N LYS A 41 -10.44 25.79 8.77
CA LYS A 41 -11.28 24.64 9.11
C LYS A 41 -11.40 23.72 7.88
N MET A 42 -11.37 22.43 8.11
CA MET A 42 -11.60 21.45 7.04
C MET A 42 -12.99 21.62 6.45
N VAL A 43 -13.10 21.56 5.12
CA VAL A 43 -14.37 21.58 4.42
C VAL A 43 -15.11 20.29 4.72
N LYS A 44 -16.36 20.39 5.15
CA LYS A 44 -17.21 19.21 5.33
C LYS A 44 -17.45 18.58 3.96
N ALA A 45 -16.87 17.43 3.73
CA ALA A 45 -17.02 16.67 2.49
C ALA A 45 -17.86 15.41 2.80
N ASP A 46 -18.98 15.30 2.13
CA ASP A 46 -19.77 14.08 2.11
C ASP A 46 -19.19 13.15 1.04
N ASN A 47 -18.48 12.12 1.50
CA ASN A 47 -17.83 11.13 0.63
C ASN A 47 -18.43 9.73 0.82
N GLU A 48 -19.55 9.61 1.51
CA GLU A 48 -20.19 8.33 1.73
C GLU A 48 -20.76 7.79 0.41
N ARG A 49 -20.24 6.66 -0.01
CA ARG A 49 -20.76 5.90 -1.14
C ARG A 49 -21.55 4.73 -0.59
N LEU A 50 -22.84 4.87 -0.49
CA LEU A 50 -23.78 3.86 0.02
C LEU A 50 -24.20 2.84 -1.06
N ARG A 51 -23.33 2.54 -2.02
CA ARG A 51 -23.62 1.53 -3.03
C ARG A 51 -23.07 0.17 -2.62
N PHE A 52 -23.96 -0.78 -2.46
CA PHE A 52 -23.64 -2.19 -2.28
C PHE A 52 -23.92 -2.95 -3.57
N LEU A 53 -23.15 -4.01 -3.82
CA LEU A 53 -23.39 -4.90 -4.94
C LEU A 53 -24.63 -5.75 -4.67
N THR A 54 -25.49 -5.93 -5.67
CA THR A 54 -26.59 -6.88 -5.61
C THR A 54 -26.06 -8.32 -5.73
N ARG A 55 -26.88 -9.30 -5.39
CA ARG A 55 -26.49 -10.72 -5.51
C ARG A 55 -26.17 -11.12 -6.95
N GLU A 56 -26.91 -10.56 -7.90
CA GLU A 56 -26.72 -10.78 -9.36
C GLU A 56 -25.38 -10.16 -9.80
N GLU A 57 -25.08 -8.94 -9.38
CA GLU A 57 -23.80 -8.27 -9.68
C GLU A 57 -22.61 -9.06 -9.10
N VAL A 58 -22.72 -9.57 -7.88
CA VAL A 58 -21.69 -10.42 -7.25
C VAL A 58 -21.47 -11.70 -8.06
N ARG A 59 -22.54 -12.40 -8.46
CA ARG A 59 -22.44 -13.63 -9.25
C ARG A 59 -21.79 -13.36 -10.61
N ALA A 60 -22.22 -12.30 -11.29
CA ALA A 60 -21.64 -11.91 -12.58
C ALA A 60 -20.15 -11.58 -12.46
N LEU A 61 -19.76 -10.80 -11.42
CA LEU A 61 -18.37 -10.45 -11.14
C LEU A 61 -17.52 -11.69 -10.87
N LEU A 62 -17.97 -12.57 -9.97
CA LEU A 62 -17.23 -13.80 -9.64
C LEU A 62 -17.09 -14.71 -10.85
N GLY A 63 -18.15 -14.90 -11.64
CA GLY A 63 -18.12 -15.73 -12.84
C GLY A 63 -17.17 -15.19 -13.93
N ASP A 64 -17.02 -13.87 -14.06
CA ASP A 64 -16.05 -13.25 -14.97
C ASP A 64 -14.61 -13.39 -14.45
N LEU A 65 -14.40 -13.20 -13.14
CA LEU A 65 -13.10 -13.37 -12.50
C LEU A 65 -12.61 -14.83 -12.57
N GLU A 66 -13.48 -15.81 -12.36
CA GLU A 66 -13.14 -17.24 -12.44
C GLU A 66 -12.54 -17.61 -13.80
N LYS A 67 -13.12 -17.07 -14.89
CA LYS A 67 -12.64 -17.31 -16.26
C LYS A 67 -11.32 -16.62 -16.57
N ARG A 68 -11.13 -15.40 -16.08
CA ARG A 68 -9.99 -14.55 -16.44
C ARG A 68 -8.81 -14.67 -15.49
N HIS A 69 -9.10 -14.75 -14.18
CA HIS A 69 -8.09 -14.67 -13.11
C HIS A 69 -8.53 -15.49 -11.90
N PRO A 70 -8.37 -16.83 -11.91
CA PRO A 70 -8.83 -17.71 -10.82
C PRO A 70 -8.31 -17.27 -9.43
N GLN A 71 -7.05 -16.87 -9.32
CA GLN A 71 -6.50 -16.37 -8.06
C GLN A 71 -7.24 -15.12 -7.56
N LEU A 72 -7.60 -14.21 -8.45
CA LEU A 72 -8.33 -12.99 -8.09
C LEU A 72 -9.78 -13.31 -7.71
N HIS A 73 -10.40 -14.30 -8.37
CA HIS A 73 -11.70 -14.85 -7.98
C HIS A 73 -11.68 -15.33 -6.52
N ASP A 74 -10.70 -16.16 -6.16
CA ASP A 74 -10.60 -16.73 -4.82
C ASP A 74 -10.30 -15.68 -3.74
N MET A 75 -9.49 -14.68 -4.07
CA MET A 75 -9.26 -13.52 -3.21
C MET A 75 -10.53 -12.68 -3.02
N ALA A 76 -11.30 -12.45 -4.09
CA ALA A 76 -12.56 -11.72 -4.03
C ALA A 76 -13.61 -12.49 -3.22
N LEU A 77 -13.68 -13.81 -3.40
CA LEU A 77 -14.56 -14.69 -2.63
C LEU A 77 -14.18 -14.69 -1.14
N LEU A 78 -12.89 -14.77 -0.82
CA LEU A 78 -12.39 -14.64 0.55
C LEU A 78 -12.76 -13.29 1.17
N SER A 79 -12.53 -12.19 0.45
CA SER A 79 -12.89 -10.85 0.90
C SER A 79 -14.40 -10.71 1.13
N LEU A 80 -15.21 -11.26 0.24
CA LEU A 80 -16.67 -11.22 0.35
C LEU A 80 -17.18 -11.97 1.58
N ARG A 81 -16.60 -13.13 1.90
CA ARG A 81 -17.00 -13.99 3.02
C ARG A 81 -16.50 -13.49 4.38
N THR A 82 -15.34 -12.82 4.41
CA THR A 82 -14.66 -12.47 5.66
C THR A 82 -14.57 -10.98 5.93
N GLY A 83 -14.85 -10.13 4.93
CA GLY A 83 -14.68 -8.68 5.04
C GLY A 83 -13.22 -8.22 5.10
N LEU A 84 -12.27 -9.11 4.77
CA LEU A 84 -10.85 -8.77 4.79
C LEU A 84 -10.48 -7.75 3.70
N ARG A 85 -9.59 -6.83 4.08
CA ARG A 85 -9.04 -5.86 3.13
C ARG A 85 -8.05 -6.53 2.18
N PRO A 86 -7.94 -6.07 0.93
CA PRO A 86 -6.96 -6.62 -0.03
C PRO A 86 -5.53 -6.67 0.51
N THR A 87 -5.12 -5.65 1.27
CA THR A 87 -3.78 -5.60 1.88
C THR A 87 -3.56 -6.66 2.97
N GLU A 88 -4.60 -7.10 3.65
CA GLU A 88 -4.58 -8.16 4.65
C GLU A 88 -4.49 -9.53 3.95
N ILE A 89 -5.27 -9.72 2.89
CA ILE A 89 -5.25 -10.93 2.06
C ILE A 89 -3.86 -11.13 1.42
N PHE A 90 -3.24 -10.07 0.89
CA PHE A 90 -1.89 -10.15 0.30
C PHE A 90 -0.77 -10.45 1.31
N LYS A 91 -1.00 -10.16 2.59
CA LYS A 91 -0.04 -10.46 3.66
C LYS A 91 -0.23 -11.84 4.26
N LEU A 92 -1.33 -12.53 3.94
CA LEU A 92 -1.64 -13.85 4.45
C LEU A 92 -0.58 -14.86 4.02
N ARG A 93 -0.05 -15.60 4.99
CA ARG A 93 0.94 -16.65 4.76
C ARG A 93 0.34 -18.02 5.10
N GLY A 94 0.96 -19.08 4.60
CA GLY A 94 0.54 -20.44 4.91
C GLY A 94 0.46 -20.75 6.39
N GLN A 95 1.39 -20.23 7.19
CA GLN A 95 1.42 -20.41 8.65
C GLN A 95 0.29 -19.70 9.40
N ASP A 96 -0.39 -18.76 8.75
CA ASP A 96 -1.50 -18.02 9.33
C ASP A 96 -2.85 -18.72 9.11
N VAL A 97 -2.86 -19.82 8.33
CA VAL A 97 -4.04 -20.64 8.04
C VAL A 97 -4.10 -21.79 9.03
N ASP A 98 -5.06 -21.77 9.94
CA ASP A 98 -5.29 -22.82 10.91
C ASP A 98 -6.43 -23.73 10.43
N GLY A 99 -6.05 -24.93 9.92
CA GLY A 99 -7.00 -25.92 9.43
C GLY A 99 -7.83 -26.55 10.55
N ASN A 100 -7.25 -26.70 11.74
CA ASN A 100 -7.93 -27.38 12.87
C ASN A 100 -8.98 -26.45 13.51
N ALA A 101 -8.62 -25.17 13.67
CA ALA A 101 -9.53 -24.19 14.24
C ALA A 101 -10.47 -23.54 13.21
N CYS A 102 -10.38 -23.95 11.93
CA CYS A 102 -11.13 -23.39 10.80
C CYS A 102 -11.06 -21.87 10.79
N GLY A 103 -9.84 -21.30 10.71
CA GLY A 103 -9.68 -19.86 10.75
C GLY A 103 -8.33 -19.35 10.28
N LEU A 104 -8.22 -18.03 10.27
CA LEU A 104 -7.07 -17.28 9.79
C LEU A 104 -6.57 -16.32 10.86
N TYR A 105 -5.26 -16.26 11.05
CA TYR A 105 -4.62 -15.22 11.85
C TYR A 105 -4.22 -14.05 10.96
N ILE A 106 -4.79 -12.87 11.21
CA ILE A 106 -4.62 -11.69 10.36
C ILE A 106 -4.02 -10.55 11.15
N ILE A 107 -3.06 -9.86 10.54
CA ILE A 107 -2.48 -8.66 11.11
C ILE A 107 -3.22 -7.45 10.53
N GLN A 108 -4.06 -6.82 11.34
CA GLN A 108 -4.79 -5.62 10.97
C GLN A 108 -3.92 -4.35 11.01
N LYS A 109 -4.48 -3.24 10.51
CA LYS A 109 -3.85 -1.92 10.59
C LYS A 109 -3.54 -1.59 12.06
N GLY A 110 -2.28 -1.26 12.35
CA GLY A 110 -1.80 -1.04 13.74
C GLY A 110 -1.09 -2.23 14.36
N GLY A 111 -0.90 -3.36 13.62
CA GLY A 111 -0.15 -4.53 14.10
C GLY A 111 -0.96 -5.49 14.97
N LYS A 112 -2.23 -5.25 15.21
CA LYS A 112 -3.09 -6.14 16.01
C LYS A 112 -3.32 -7.45 15.26
N ARG A 113 -2.99 -8.57 15.89
CA ARG A 113 -3.30 -9.92 15.39
C ARG A 113 -4.72 -10.30 15.80
N VAL A 114 -5.55 -10.69 14.83
CA VAL A 114 -6.96 -11.07 15.03
C VAL A 114 -7.19 -12.43 14.38
N PHE A 115 -7.94 -13.28 15.05
CA PHE A 115 -8.40 -14.55 14.51
C PHE A 115 -9.76 -14.37 13.85
N VAL A 116 -9.90 -14.83 12.61
CA VAL A 116 -11.14 -14.76 11.83
C VAL A 116 -11.55 -16.17 11.46
N ARG A 117 -12.74 -16.57 11.87
CA ARG A 117 -13.30 -17.87 11.45
C ARG A 117 -13.68 -17.85 9.98
N VAL A 118 -13.38 -18.94 9.30
CA VAL A 118 -13.59 -19.12 7.87
C VAL A 118 -14.19 -20.49 7.62
N PRO A 119 -15.15 -20.65 6.69
CA PRO A 119 -15.69 -21.95 6.32
C PRO A 119 -14.61 -22.91 5.83
N GLU A 120 -14.83 -24.22 6.02
CA GLU A 120 -13.84 -25.25 5.71
C GLU A 120 -13.49 -25.30 4.21
N ASP A 121 -14.44 -25.02 3.33
CA ASP A 121 -14.23 -24.93 1.87
C ASP A 121 -13.16 -23.85 1.53
N MET A 122 -13.19 -22.72 2.23
CA MET A 122 -12.21 -21.67 2.07
C MET A 122 -10.83 -22.07 2.60
N ILE A 123 -10.78 -22.81 3.70
CA ILE A 123 -9.50 -23.33 4.24
C ILE A 123 -8.86 -24.27 3.21
N ARG A 124 -9.63 -25.20 2.64
CA ARG A 124 -9.13 -26.12 1.59
C ARG A 124 -8.62 -25.35 0.37
N MET A 125 -9.34 -24.32 -0.07
CA MET A 125 -8.92 -23.45 -1.15
C MET A 125 -7.56 -22.76 -0.82
N LEU A 126 -7.42 -22.20 0.37
CA LEU A 126 -6.19 -21.53 0.79
C LEU A 126 -5.00 -22.48 0.90
N GLN A 127 -5.23 -23.69 1.40
CA GLN A 127 -4.21 -24.75 1.47
C GLN A 127 -3.71 -25.16 0.08
N ALA A 128 -4.56 -25.14 -0.94
CA ALA A 128 -4.14 -25.42 -2.32
C ALA A 128 -3.16 -24.38 -2.87
N TYR A 129 -3.25 -23.13 -2.43
CA TYR A 129 -2.28 -22.07 -2.78
C TYR A 129 -1.00 -22.11 -1.95
N THR A 130 -1.05 -22.72 -0.76
CA THR A 130 0.06 -22.70 0.19
C THR A 130 1.08 -23.78 -0.17
N ARG A 131 2.25 -23.36 -0.69
CA ARG A 131 3.37 -24.29 -0.96
C ARG A 131 4.31 -24.44 0.23
N LYS A 132 4.62 -23.33 0.91
CA LYS A 132 5.48 -23.30 2.11
C LYS A 132 4.87 -22.41 3.18
N PRO A 133 5.03 -22.74 4.48
CA PRO A 133 4.40 -21.99 5.58
C PRO A 133 4.76 -20.50 5.61
N ALA A 134 5.99 -20.14 5.28
CA ALA A 134 6.47 -18.76 5.31
C ALA A 134 6.14 -17.94 4.06
N GLU A 135 5.75 -18.60 2.96
CA GLU A 135 5.44 -17.92 1.71
C GLU A 135 4.03 -17.29 1.74
N PRO A 136 3.83 -16.17 1.01
CA PRO A 136 2.50 -15.60 0.85
C PRO A 136 1.56 -16.62 0.16
N THR A 137 0.36 -16.76 0.68
CA THR A 137 -0.66 -17.66 0.10
C THR A 137 -1.03 -17.22 -1.32
N PHE A 138 -1.18 -15.92 -1.55
CA PHE A 138 -1.48 -15.36 -2.86
C PHE A 138 -0.28 -14.61 -3.44
N GLN A 139 -0.04 -14.80 -4.73
CA GLN A 139 0.98 -14.04 -5.43
C GLN A 139 0.53 -12.58 -5.59
N GLN A 140 1.35 -11.65 -5.12
CA GLN A 140 1.07 -10.24 -5.34
C GLN A 140 1.29 -9.89 -6.82
N PRO A 141 0.39 -9.12 -7.44
CA PRO A 141 0.66 -8.59 -8.77
C PRO A 141 1.93 -7.75 -8.71
N ARG A 142 2.87 -8.07 -9.58
CA ARG A 142 4.14 -7.32 -9.67
C ARG A 142 3.83 -5.84 -9.88
N LYS A 143 4.27 -5.00 -8.96
CA LYS A 143 4.18 -3.55 -9.14
C LYS A 143 5.03 -3.17 -10.34
N LYS A 144 4.38 -2.79 -11.45
CA LYS A 144 5.10 -2.21 -12.57
C LYS A 144 5.83 -0.98 -12.07
N THR A 145 7.13 -0.92 -12.29
CA THR A 145 7.94 0.26 -11.96
C THR A 145 7.47 1.45 -12.82
N ALA A 146 7.80 2.68 -12.41
CA ALA A 146 7.46 3.86 -13.21
C ALA A 146 8.03 3.76 -14.63
N PHE A 147 9.18 3.09 -14.79
CA PHE A 147 9.82 2.80 -16.06
C PHE A 147 9.00 1.84 -16.94
N GLU A 148 8.43 0.77 -16.36
CA GLU A 148 7.57 -0.18 -17.09
C GLU A 148 6.21 0.41 -17.48
N LYS A 149 5.74 1.43 -16.72
CA LYS A 149 4.51 2.15 -17.04
C LYS A 149 4.70 3.20 -18.13
N ASN A 150 5.90 3.74 -18.26
CA ASN A 150 6.23 4.77 -19.23
C ASN A 150 7.63 4.51 -19.79
N PRO A 151 7.73 3.74 -20.90
CA PRO A 151 9.01 3.35 -21.49
C PRO A 151 9.82 4.54 -22.05
N SER A 152 9.21 5.71 -22.19
CA SER A 152 9.92 6.95 -22.58
C SER A 152 10.75 7.58 -21.44
N VAL A 153 10.56 7.12 -20.19
CA VAL A 153 11.36 7.58 -19.05
C VAL A 153 12.62 6.72 -18.95
N SER A 154 13.78 7.29 -19.24
CA SER A 154 15.08 6.62 -19.06
C SER A 154 15.30 6.22 -17.61
N ARG A 155 15.82 5.01 -17.39
CA ARG A 155 16.14 4.51 -16.06
C ARG A 155 17.18 5.42 -15.41
N PRO A 156 16.94 5.98 -14.21
CA PRO A 156 18.00 6.70 -13.50
C PRO A 156 19.17 5.73 -13.25
N PRO A 157 20.42 6.19 -13.30
CA PRO A 157 21.58 5.35 -13.00
C PRO A 157 21.44 4.80 -11.59
N SER A 158 21.79 3.52 -11.41
CA SER A 158 21.74 2.87 -10.10
C SER A 158 22.65 3.62 -9.11
N GLU A 159 22.22 3.76 -7.86
CA GLU A 159 22.97 4.50 -6.81
C GLU A 159 24.43 4.04 -6.68
N SER A 160 24.71 2.76 -6.93
CA SER A 160 26.08 2.21 -6.99
C SER A 160 26.98 2.90 -8.03
N SER A 161 26.41 3.37 -9.16
CA SER A 161 27.17 4.06 -10.21
C SER A 161 27.47 5.54 -9.90
N ILE A 162 26.72 6.12 -8.96
CA ILE A 162 26.91 7.52 -8.53
C ILE A 162 28.09 7.62 -7.52
N TRP A 163 28.25 6.60 -6.68
CA TRP A 163 29.38 6.56 -5.71
C TRP A 163 30.73 6.34 -6.39
N LEU A 164 30.81 5.52 -7.44
CA LEU A 164 32.05 5.28 -8.17
C LEU A 164 32.56 6.49 -8.94
N ARG A 165 31.68 7.46 -9.30
CA ARG A 165 32.13 8.70 -9.98
C ARG A 165 32.63 9.77 -9.01
N LYS A 166 32.22 9.74 -7.74
CA LYS A 166 32.65 10.71 -6.72
C LYS A 166 34.02 10.41 -6.12
N THR A 167 34.51 9.17 -6.25
CA THR A 167 35.81 8.75 -5.70
C THR A 167 36.98 8.88 -6.70
N ALA A 168 36.70 9.21 -7.96
CA ALA A 168 37.74 9.33 -8.99
C ALA A 168 38.37 10.75 -9.10
N THR A 169 37.96 11.69 -8.24
CA THR A 169 38.56 13.03 -8.22
C THR A 169 39.18 13.29 -6.84
N VAL A 170 40.21 12.54 -6.51
CA VAL A 170 41.00 12.82 -5.32
C VAL A 170 42.49 12.69 -5.63
N CYS A 171 43.14 13.82 -5.57
CA CYS A 171 44.53 14.05 -5.22
C CYS A 171 45.60 13.36 -6.02
N THR A 172 46.16 14.09 -6.97
CA THR A 172 47.60 14.02 -7.26
C THR A 172 48.35 14.77 -6.16
N PRO A 173 49.26 14.14 -5.39
CA PRO A 173 50.11 14.84 -4.50
C PRO A 173 51.19 15.56 -5.33
N SER A 174 51.33 16.88 -5.13
CA SER A 174 52.46 17.65 -5.66
C SER A 174 53.75 17.16 -5.05
N PRO A 175 54.85 17.02 -5.83
CA PRO A 175 56.15 16.66 -5.28
C PRO A 175 56.72 17.88 -4.53
N CYS A 176 57.10 17.67 -3.29
CA CYS A 176 58.00 18.56 -2.54
C CYS A 176 59.35 18.53 -3.25
N THR A 177 59.84 19.66 -3.73
CA THR A 177 61.22 19.87 -4.06
C THR A 177 61.95 20.55 -2.92
N PRO A 178 63.28 20.28 -2.71
CA PRO A 178 64.06 20.59 -1.56
C PRO A 178 64.34 22.10 -1.36
#